data_624a9f317b0293415d362258c5ec5237
#
_entry.id   624a9f317b0293415d362258c5ec5237
#
_cell.length_a   1.000
_cell.length_b   1.000
_cell.length_c   1.000
_cell.angle_alpha   90.00
_cell.angle_beta   90.00
_cell.angle_gamma   90.00
#
_symmetry.space_group_name_H-M   'P 1'
#
loop_
_entity.id
_entity.type
_entity.pdbx_description
1 polymer ?
#
loop_
_entity_poly.entity_id
_entity_poly.type
_entity_poly.pdbx_seq_one_letter_code
_entity_poly.pdbx_strand_id
1 'polypeptide(L)'
;EKPKRPNIIFMMTDDHTTQAMSCYGGNLLQTPNMDRIANEGIRMDNCYAVNALSGPSRACVLTGKFSHENGFTDNASTFNGDQQTFPKLLQQAGYQTAMIGKWGVGGPATEGTPNKMGFGTYYGCICQRQAHTYYPPFLWQNDRRVYLDNELLPPGTPLDAGADPYDPRSYDKYTQ
;
A
#
# COMPACT_ATOMS: atom_id res chain seq x y z
N GLU A 1 29.21 8.91 -22.40
CA GLU A 1 27.78 8.56 -22.25
C GLU A 1 27.37 8.78 -20.80
N LYS A 2 26.24 9.47 -20.57
CA LYS A 2 25.69 9.54 -19.20
C LYS A 2 25.26 8.13 -18.76
N PRO A 3 25.60 7.69 -17.54
CA PRO A 3 25.20 6.39 -17.08
C PRO A 3 23.67 6.24 -17.15
N LYS A 4 23.22 5.13 -17.73
CA LYS A 4 21.80 4.83 -17.89
C LYS A 4 21.19 4.61 -16.50
N ARG A 5 20.24 5.43 -16.09
CA ARG A 5 19.58 5.29 -14.79
C ARG A 5 18.74 4.02 -14.76
N PRO A 6 18.82 3.19 -13.72
CA PRO A 6 17.98 2.00 -13.61
C PRO A 6 16.52 2.37 -13.36
N ASN A 7 15.60 1.53 -13.81
CA ASN A 7 14.23 1.56 -13.31
C ASN A 7 14.20 0.97 -11.90
N ILE A 8 13.38 1.55 -11.03
CA ILE A 8 13.23 1.12 -9.63
C ILE A 8 11.80 0.65 -9.44
N ILE A 9 11.61 -0.60 -9.04
CA ILE A 9 10.30 -1.16 -8.70
C ILE A 9 10.35 -1.56 -7.23
N PHE A 10 9.44 -0.98 -6.43
CA PHE A 10 9.23 -1.33 -5.04
C PHE A 10 7.87 -2.03 -4.91
N MET A 11 7.88 -3.26 -4.41
CA MET A 11 6.67 -4.05 -4.14
C MET A 11 6.54 -4.26 -2.64
N MET A 12 5.38 -3.93 -2.09
CA MET A 12 5.07 -4.10 -0.68
C MET A 12 3.75 -4.83 -0.53
N THR A 13 3.76 -5.92 0.21
CA THR A 13 2.57 -6.65 0.63
C THR A 13 2.13 -6.17 2.02
N ASP A 14 0.84 -6.31 2.32
CA ASP A 14 0.25 -6.04 3.63
C ASP A 14 -0.12 -7.38 4.29
N ASP A 15 0.15 -7.54 5.59
CA ASP A 15 -0.14 -8.77 6.36
C ASP A 15 0.37 -10.07 5.71
N HIS A 16 1.58 -10.03 5.13
CA HIS A 16 2.18 -11.17 4.45
C HIS A 16 3.26 -11.83 5.33
N THR A 17 2.99 -13.07 5.72
CA THR A 17 3.94 -13.88 6.51
C THR A 17 4.99 -14.55 5.64
N THR A 18 6.20 -14.74 6.17
CA THR A 18 7.25 -15.54 5.53
C THR A 18 6.83 -16.99 5.27
N GLN A 19 5.91 -17.54 6.07
CA GLN A 19 5.35 -18.87 5.87
C GLN A 19 4.56 -19.04 4.56
N ALA A 20 4.07 -17.93 4.00
CA ALA A 20 3.38 -17.89 2.71
C ALA A 20 4.33 -17.64 1.52
N MET A 21 5.64 -17.67 1.75
CA MET A 21 6.67 -17.53 0.71
C MET A 21 7.57 -18.76 0.68
N SER A 22 7.58 -19.49 -0.45
CA SER A 22 8.37 -20.73 -0.57
C SER A 22 9.87 -20.48 -0.50
N CYS A 23 10.38 -19.34 -0.92
CA CYS A 23 11.80 -18.98 -0.78
C CYS A 23 12.29 -18.87 0.67
N TYR A 24 11.40 -18.73 1.64
CA TYR A 24 11.71 -18.74 3.08
C TYR A 24 11.41 -20.11 3.73
N GLY A 25 11.21 -21.15 2.94
CA GLY A 25 10.83 -22.47 3.42
C GLY A 25 9.34 -22.58 3.79
N GLY A 26 8.54 -21.62 3.44
CA GLY A 26 7.09 -21.66 3.58
C GLY A 26 6.47 -22.73 2.70
N ASN A 27 5.49 -23.43 3.22
CA ASN A 27 4.82 -24.55 2.54
C ASN A 27 3.30 -24.37 2.42
N LEU A 28 2.78 -23.20 2.78
CA LEU A 28 1.36 -22.86 2.62
C LEU A 28 0.97 -22.76 1.14
N LEU A 29 1.85 -22.21 0.33
CA LEU A 29 1.67 -22.11 -1.13
C LEU A 29 3.02 -21.97 -1.83
N GLN A 30 3.04 -22.22 -3.14
CA GLN A 30 4.22 -22.02 -3.96
C GLN A 30 4.23 -20.61 -4.54
N THR A 31 5.36 -19.90 -4.41
CA THR A 31 5.56 -18.53 -4.88
C THR A 31 6.70 -18.41 -5.88
N PRO A 32 6.62 -19.06 -7.06
CA PRO A 32 7.76 -19.22 -7.97
C PRO A 32 8.34 -17.89 -8.48
N ASN A 33 7.51 -16.86 -8.63
CA ASN A 33 7.99 -15.55 -9.07
C ASN A 33 8.74 -14.80 -7.96
N MET A 34 8.32 -14.94 -6.69
CA MET A 34 9.05 -14.40 -5.54
C MET A 34 10.35 -15.17 -5.34
N ASP A 35 10.31 -16.49 -5.48
CA ASP A 35 11.48 -17.36 -5.38
C ASP A 35 12.53 -16.99 -6.43
N ARG A 36 12.09 -16.64 -7.66
CA ARG A 36 13.01 -16.17 -8.70
C ARG A 36 13.74 -14.88 -8.26
N ILE A 37 13.03 -13.92 -7.65
CA ILE A 37 13.66 -12.70 -7.13
C ILE A 37 14.68 -13.05 -6.04
N ALA A 38 14.34 -13.96 -5.14
CA ALA A 38 15.24 -14.42 -4.08
C ALA A 38 16.48 -15.17 -4.63
N ASN A 39 16.32 -15.96 -5.67
CA ASN A 39 17.39 -16.76 -6.25
C ASN A 39 18.32 -15.97 -7.18
N GLU A 40 17.76 -15.01 -7.93
CA GLU A 40 18.53 -14.16 -8.87
C GLU A 40 19.06 -12.88 -8.22
N GLY A 41 18.57 -12.53 -7.03
CA GLY A 41 18.92 -11.34 -6.28
C GLY A 41 19.44 -11.62 -4.88
N ILE A 42 18.86 -10.95 -3.88
CA ILE A 42 19.24 -11.09 -2.46
C ILE A 42 17.98 -11.44 -1.66
N ARG A 43 18.08 -12.49 -0.84
CA ARG A 43 17.10 -12.78 0.20
C ARG A 43 17.65 -12.32 1.55
N MET A 44 16.87 -11.54 2.28
CA MET A 44 17.22 -11.06 3.61
C MET A 44 16.51 -11.91 4.66
N ASP A 45 17.25 -12.68 5.44
CA ASP A 45 16.69 -13.53 6.50
C ASP A 45 16.38 -12.76 7.78
N ASN A 46 17.04 -11.62 7.99
CA ASN A 46 16.86 -10.74 9.14
C ASN A 46 16.50 -9.32 8.70
N CYS A 47 15.28 -9.13 8.25
CA CYS A 47 14.73 -7.83 7.90
C CYS A 47 13.45 -7.58 8.71
N TYR A 48 13.42 -6.48 9.46
CA TYR A 48 12.35 -6.20 10.42
C TYR A 48 11.58 -4.94 10.02
N ALA A 49 10.26 -5.01 10.12
CA ALA A 49 9.41 -3.84 9.99
C ALA A 49 9.63 -2.90 11.20
N VAL A 50 9.82 -1.63 10.95
CA VAL A 50 10.03 -0.62 12.01
C VAL A 50 8.73 -0.23 12.72
N ASN A 51 7.59 -0.56 12.14
CA ASN A 51 6.27 -0.41 12.73
C ASN A 51 5.33 -1.48 12.16
N ALA A 52 4.53 -2.10 13.02
CA ALA A 52 3.60 -3.15 12.62
C ALA A 52 2.28 -2.62 12.03
N LEU A 53 1.89 -1.38 12.36
CA LEU A 53 0.67 -0.76 11.83
C LEU A 53 0.87 -0.32 10.38
N SER A 54 -0.13 -0.55 9.56
CA SER A 54 -0.11 -0.32 8.11
C SER A 54 0.28 1.12 7.72
N GLY A 55 -0.41 2.13 8.21
CA GLY A 55 -0.12 3.54 7.91
C GLY A 55 1.25 3.99 8.41
N PRO A 56 1.58 3.81 9.69
CA PRO A 56 2.90 4.11 10.23
C PRO A 56 4.04 3.39 9.53
N SER A 57 3.90 2.11 9.19
CA SER A 57 4.88 1.36 8.41
C SER A 57 5.15 2.02 7.05
N ARG A 58 4.08 2.40 6.34
CA ARG A 58 4.18 3.09 5.04
C ARG A 58 4.85 4.45 5.17
N ALA A 59 4.55 5.20 6.23
CA ALA A 59 5.20 6.48 6.51
C ALA A 59 6.70 6.31 6.79
N CYS A 60 7.10 5.25 7.52
CA CYS A 60 8.50 4.93 7.73
C CYS A 60 9.22 4.62 6.41
N VAL A 61 8.60 3.83 5.53
CA VAL A 61 9.16 3.53 4.20
C VAL A 61 9.30 4.81 3.37
N LEU A 62 8.27 5.67 3.35
CA LEU A 62 8.30 6.91 2.58
C LEU A 62 9.38 7.89 3.02
N THR A 63 9.60 8.01 4.33
CA THR A 63 10.48 9.01 4.92
C THR A 63 11.88 8.51 5.27
N GLY A 64 12.06 7.19 5.39
CA GLY A 64 13.28 6.60 5.94
C GLY A 64 13.48 6.88 7.44
N LYS A 65 12.42 7.28 8.16
CA LYS A 65 12.44 7.64 9.57
C LYS A 65 11.54 6.72 10.40
N PHE A 66 11.90 6.50 11.65
CA PHE A 66 11.02 5.84 12.61
C PHE A 66 9.73 6.63 12.87
N SER A 67 8.67 5.96 13.32
CA SER A 67 7.35 6.59 13.53
C SER A 67 7.39 7.76 14.51
N HIS A 68 8.21 7.69 15.56
CA HIS A 68 8.37 8.78 16.52
C HIS A 68 9.12 10.00 15.95
N GLU A 69 9.90 9.81 14.88
CA GLU A 69 10.61 10.90 14.20
C GLU A 69 9.76 11.53 13.09
N ASN A 70 9.00 10.70 12.34
CA ASN A 70 8.12 11.20 11.30
C ASN A 70 6.76 11.67 11.81
N GLY A 71 6.44 11.41 13.09
CA GLY A 71 5.22 11.83 13.77
C GLY A 71 3.95 11.07 13.36
N PHE A 72 4.05 10.05 12.51
CA PHE A 72 2.90 9.26 12.07
C PHE A 72 2.88 7.92 12.81
N THR A 73 2.21 7.90 13.97
CA THR A 73 2.29 6.81 14.95
C THR A 73 1.09 5.87 14.93
N ASP A 74 -0.02 6.26 14.32
CA ASP A 74 -1.25 5.48 14.24
C ASP A 74 -1.98 5.70 12.88
N ASN A 75 -3.05 4.94 12.66
CA ASN A 75 -3.83 5.01 11.41
C ASN A 75 -4.86 6.17 11.39
N ALA A 76 -5.02 6.91 12.47
CA ALA A 76 -5.95 8.03 12.60
C ALA A 76 -5.24 9.39 12.47
N SER A 77 -3.93 9.42 12.62
CA SER A 77 -3.12 10.62 12.50
C SER A 77 -3.11 11.18 11.08
N THR A 78 -2.83 12.48 10.96
CA THR A 78 -2.59 13.11 9.67
C THR A 78 -1.10 13.23 9.44
N PHE A 79 -0.63 12.71 8.30
CA PHE A 79 0.78 12.78 7.93
C PHE A 79 1.19 14.21 7.60
N ASN A 80 2.29 14.68 8.18
CA ASN A 80 2.88 15.96 7.84
C ASN A 80 3.50 15.91 6.44
N GLY A 81 2.85 16.58 5.49
CA GLY A 81 3.23 16.61 4.09
C GLY A 81 4.50 17.39 3.75
N ASP A 82 5.01 18.21 4.67
CA ASP A 82 6.25 18.98 4.47
C ASP A 82 7.50 18.11 4.55
N GLN A 83 7.34 16.89 5.02
CA GLN A 83 8.47 15.97 5.15
C GLN A 83 9.02 15.55 3.79
N GLN A 84 10.33 15.31 3.77
CA GLN A 84 11.02 14.70 2.65
C GLN A 84 10.61 13.24 2.54
N THR A 85 10.26 12.82 1.33
CA THR A 85 9.94 11.42 1.00
C THR A 85 10.82 10.96 -0.17
N PHE A 86 11.07 9.64 -0.25
CA PHE A 86 11.91 9.13 -1.33
C PHE A 86 11.34 9.40 -2.74
N PRO A 87 10.00 9.39 -2.97
CA PRO A 87 9.48 9.74 -4.29
C PRO A 87 9.75 11.20 -4.67
N LYS A 88 9.70 12.15 -3.71
CA LYS A 88 10.08 13.55 -3.95
C LYS A 88 11.55 13.65 -4.40
N LEU A 89 12.45 12.90 -3.76
CA LEU A 89 13.87 12.84 -4.13
C LEU A 89 14.06 12.23 -5.52
N LEU A 90 13.33 11.18 -5.85
CA LEU A 90 13.38 10.57 -7.18
C LEU A 90 12.91 11.53 -8.27
N GLN A 91 11.81 12.27 -8.03
CA GLN A 91 11.36 13.32 -8.95
C GLN A 91 12.42 14.41 -9.16
N GLN A 92 13.03 14.89 -8.07
CA GLN A 92 14.13 15.85 -8.15
C GLN A 92 15.31 15.31 -8.96
N ALA A 93 15.56 14.00 -8.88
CA ALA A 93 16.57 13.33 -9.70
C ALA A 93 16.10 13.07 -11.15
N GLY A 94 14.89 13.47 -11.53
CA GLY A 94 14.34 13.36 -12.88
C GLY A 94 13.70 12.01 -13.20
N TYR A 95 13.31 11.22 -12.19
CA TYR A 95 12.49 10.03 -12.40
C TYR A 95 11.01 10.39 -12.55
N GLN A 96 10.32 9.63 -13.37
CA GLN A 96 8.87 9.55 -13.31
C GLN A 96 8.49 8.57 -12.20
N THR A 97 7.55 8.97 -11.35
CA THR A 97 7.17 8.19 -10.17
C THR A 97 5.70 7.79 -10.26
N ALA A 98 5.39 6.55 -9.95
CA ALA A 98 4.03 6.04 -9.88
C ALA A 98 3.84 5.17 -8.63
N MET A 99 2.63 5.19 -8.08
CA MET A 99 2.22 4.32 -6.99
C MET A 99 0.88 3.69 -7.33
N ILE A 100 0.78 2.37 -7.15
CA ILE A 100 -0.43 1.59 -7.40
C ILE A 100 -0.75 0.80 -6.14
N GLY A 101 -2.01 0.84 -5.68
CA GLY A 101 -2.51 0.06 -4.56
C GLY A 101 -2.96 0.89 -3.35
N LYS A 102 -2.91 0.28 -2.17
CA LYS A 102 -3.32 0.90 -0.91
C LYS A 102 -2.33 1.97 -0.46
N TRP A 103 -2.81 3.19 -0.22
CA TRP A 103 -2.00 4.31 0.25
C TRP A 103 -1.91 4.36 1.78
N GLY A 104 -2.95 4.82 2.47
CA GLY A 104 -3.10 4.74 3.91
C GLY A 104 -2.25 5.71 4.75
N VAL A 105 -1.64 6.72 4.15
CA VAL A 105 -0.81 7.72 4.87
C VAL A 105 -1.55 9.05 5.04
N GLY A 106 -2.50 9.35 4.16
CA GLY A 106 -3.34 10.54 4.27
C GLY A 106 -4.58 10.42 3.41
N GLY A 107 -5.68 11.02 3.87
CA GLY A 107 -6.96 11.01 3.18
C GLY A 107 -7.02 11.98 1.98
N PRO A 108 -8.11 11.92 1.21
CA PRO A 108 -8.37 12.89 0.16
C PRO A 108 -8.34 14.32 0.72
N ALA A 109 -7.85 15.28 -0.07
CA ALA A 109 -7.72 16.70 0.28
C ALA A 109 -6.76 17.00 1.46
N THR A 110 -6.03 16.03 1.98
CA THR A 110 -4.97 16.28 2.97
C THR A 110 -3.62 16.57 2.30
N GLU A 111 -2.63 16.98 3.10
CA GLU A 111 -1.24 17.13 2.63
C GLU A 111 -0.56 15.79 2.40
N GLY A 112 -1.07 14.70 3.00
CA GLY A 112 -0.52 13.35 2.89
C GLY A 112 -1.01 12.56 1.67
N THR A 113 -1.59 13.17 0.63
CA THR A 113 -2.01 12.45 -0.58
C THR A 113 -0.81 11.95 -1.39
N PRO A 114 -0.96 10.84 -2.15
CA PRO A 114 0.15 10.27 -2.92
C PRO A 114 0.85 11.26 -3.83
N ASN A 115 0.09 12.10 -4.54
CA ASN A 115 0.65 13.06 -5.48
C ASN A 115 1.47 14.15 -4.76
N LYS A 116 1.01 14.61 -3.59
CA LYS A 116 1.77 15.57 -2.77
C LYS A 116 3.01 14.95 -2.13
N MET A 117 3.00 13.63 -1.95
CA MET A 117 4.15 12.89 -1.42
C MET A 117 5.18 12.48 -2.48
N GLY A 118 5.01 12.94 -3.73
CA GLY A 118 6.00 12.79 -4.78
C GLY A 118 5.72 11.68 -5.79
N PHE A 119 4.49 11.19 -5.88
CA PHE A 119 4.09 10.30 -6.96
C PHE A 119 3.37 11.11 -8.06
N GLY A 120 3.95 11.13 -9.25
CA GLY A 120 3.36 11.81 -10.41
C GLY A 120 2.06 11.14 -10.88
N THR A 121 1.96 9.83 -10.70
CA THR A 121 0.76 9.04 -10.98
C THR A 121 0.40 8.18 -9.78
N TYR A 122 -0.88 8.16 -9.45
CA TYR A 122 -1.43 7.29 -8.42
C TYR A 122 -2.68 6.57 -8.92
N TYR A 123 -2.82 5.29 -8.59
CA TYR A 123 -4.05 4.52 -8.80
C TYR A 123 -4.27 3.53 -7.65
N GLY A 124 -5.41 3.62 -6.95
CA GLY A 124 -5.72 2.71 -5.85
C GLY A 124 -6.66 3.25 -4.79
N CYS A 125 -6.59 2.68 -3.59
CA CYS A 125 -7.37 3.08 -2.41
C CYS A 125 -6.57 4.08 -1.56
N ILE A 126 -7.01 5.33 -1.49
CA ILE A 126 -6.39 6.33 -0.61
C ILE A 126 -6.63 5.98 0.86
N CYS A 127 -7.87 5.65 1.21
CA CYS A 127 -8.27 5.31 2.57
C CYS A 127 -7.99 3.84 2.88
N GLN A 128 -7.43 3.55 4.04
CA GLN A 128 -7.18 2.19 4.49
C GLN A 128 -8.48 1.39 4.69
N ARG A 129 -9.52 2.02 5.26
CA ARG A 129 -10.81 1.37 5.49
C ARG A 129 -11.44 0.90 4.17
N GLN A 130 -11.41 1.73 3.14
CA GLN A 130 -11.88 1.37 1.81
C GLN A 130 -11.12 0.16 1.23
N ALA A 131 -9.82 0.09 1.47
CA ALA A 131 -9.00 -1.04 1.00
C ALA A 131 -9.38 -2.38 1.66
N HIS A 132 -9.94 -2.35 2.87
CA HIS A 132 -10.36 -3.55 3.61
C HIS A 132 -11.67 -4.15 3.09
N THR A 133 -12.40 -3.47 2.23
CA THR A 133 -13.61 -4.04 1.61
C THR A 133 -13.26 -5.02 0.48
N TYR A 134 -12.06 -4.99 -0.07
CA TYR A 134 -11.57 -5.74 -1.24
C TYR A 134 -12.33 -5.42 -2.54
N TYR A 135 -13.60 -5.05 -2.46
CA TYR A 135 -14.48 -4.73 -3.58
C TYR A 135 -15.05 -3.31 -3.44
N PRO A 136 -14.19 -2.28 -3.48
CA PRO A 136 -14.65 -0.91 -3.32
C PRO A 136 -15.48 -0.45 -4.52
N PRO A 137 -16.41 0.49 -4.34
CA PRO A 137 -17.24 1.01 -5.44
C PRO A 137 -16.44 1.91 -6.38
N PHE A 138 -15.30 2.40 -5.95
CA PHE A 138 -14.41 3.23 -6.75
C PHE A 138 -12.96 3.11 -6.29
N LEU A 139 -12.05 3.40 -7.18
CA LEU A 139 -10.65 3.66 -6.88
C LEU A 139 -10.31 5.12 -7.19
N TRP A 140 -9.18 5.57 -6.71
CA TRP A 140 -8.66 6.88 -7.04
C TRP A 140 -7.64 6.79 -8.16
N GLN A 141 -7.78 7.66 -9.16
CA GLN A 141 -6.75 7.97 -10.15
C GLN A 141 -6.32 9.42 -9.91
N ASN A 142 -5.19 9.60 -9.25
CA ASN A 142 -4.75 10.88 -8.72
C ASN A 142 -5.83 11.50 -7.79
N ASP A 143 -6.46 12.60 -8.20
CA ASP A 143 -7.49 13.32 -7.48
C ASP A 143 -8.94 12.98 -7.91
N ARG A 144 -9.10 12.03 -8.86
CA ARG A 144 -10.40 11.67 -9.43
C ARG A 144 -10.83 10.27 -9.02
N ARG A 145 -12.12 10.08 -8.77
CA ARG A 145 -12.71 8.76 -8.56
C ARG A 145 -12.96 8.05 -9.88
N VAL A 146 -12.54 6.82 -9.96
CA VAL A 146 -12.86 5.88 -11.05
C VAL A 146 -13.82 4.86 -10.48
N TYR A 147 -15.08 4.94 -10.88
CA TYR A 147 -16.12 4.04 -10.38
C TYR A 147 -15.96 2.66 -11.00
N LEU A 148 -16.22 1.64 -10.19
CA LEU A 148 -16.20 0.22 -10.53
C LEU A 148 -17.63 -0.34 -10.50
N ASP A 149 -17.83 -1.47 -11.16
CA ASP A 149 -19.13 -2.15 -11.21
C ASP A 149 -19.38 -3.06 -9.97
N ASN A 150 -18.78 -2.72 -8.83
CA ASN A 150 -19.00 -3.44 -7.59
C ASN A 150 -20.26 -2.93 -6.90
N GLU A 151 -21.18 -3.85 -6.59
CA GLU A 151 -22.39 -3.56 -5.84
C GLU A 151 -22.07 -3.47 -4.34
N LEU A 152 -22.54 -2.40 -3.70
CA LEU A 152 -22.41 -2.22 -2.26
C LEU A 152 -23.63 -2.77 -1.54
N LEU A 153 -23.42 -3.53 -0.47
CA LEU A 153 -24.49 -3.86 0.47
C LEU A 153 -24.96 -2.60 1.21
N PRO A 154 -26.23 -2.53 1.59
CA PRO A 154 -26.73 -1.44 2.42
C PRO A 154 -25.92 -1.33 3.73
N PRO A 155 -25.74 -0.11 4.27
CA PRO A 155 -25.08 0.10 5.55
C PRO A 155 -25.65 -0.77 6.66
N GLY A 156 -24.77 -1.40 7.45
CA GLY A 156 -25.20 -2.22 8.58
C GLY A 156 -25.71 -3.62 8.22
N THR A 157 -25.61 -4.04 6.94
CA THR A 157 -25.91 -5.42 6.56
C THR A 157 -24.93 -6.36 7.25
N PRO A 158 -25.38 -7.28 8.14
CA PRO A 158 -24.50 -8.23 8.77
C PRO A 158 -23.97 -9.22 7.73
N LEU A 159 -22.70 -9.63 7.87
CA LEU A 159 -22.24 -10.82 7.14
C LEU A 159 -22.87 -12.05 7.78
N ASP A 160 -23.57 -12.82 6.99
CA ASP A 160 -24.13 -14.09 7.45
C ASP A 160 -22.98 -15.07 7.79
N ALA A 161 -23.13 -15.77 8.91
CA ALA A 161 -22.26 -16.88 9.24
C ALA A 161 -22.43 -17.96 8.14
N GLY A 162 -21.46 -18.12 7.29
CA GLY A 162 -21.52 -19.00 6.11
C GLY A 162 -21.61 -18.26 4.77
N ALA A 163 -21.52 -16.93 4.76
CA ALA A 163 -21.37 -16.18 3.52
C ALA A 163 -20.15 -16.69 2.73
N ASP A 164 -20.31 -16.81 1.43
CA ASP A 164 -19.22 -17.21 0.53
C ASP A 164 -18.08 -16.19 0.63
N PRO A 165 -16.87 -16.59 1.05
CA PRO A 165 -15.74 -15.69 1.14
C PRO A 165 -15.31 -15.10 -0.21
N TYR A 166 -15.75 -15.68 -1.31
CA TYR A 166 -15.51 -15.18 -2.67
C TYR A 166 -16.63 -14.29 -3.20
N ASP A 167 -17.74 -14.14 -2.47
CA ASP A 167 -18.79 -13.18 -2.83
C ASP A 167 -18.32 -11.77 -2.47
N PRO A 168 -18.22 -10.85 -3.46
CA PRO A 168 -17.85 -9.45 -3.21
C PRO A 168 -18.66 -8.80 -2.08
N ARG A 169 -19.90 -9.15 -1.95
CA ARG A 169 -20.82 -8.63 -0.92
C ARG A 169 -20.44 -9.06 0.50
N SER A 170 -19.67 -10.14 0.65
CA SER A 170 -19.21 -10.61 1.96
C SER A 170 -18.22 -9.65 2.64
N TYR A 171 -17.62 -8.73 1.91
CA TYR A 171 -16.57 -7.80 2.38
C TYR A 171 -17.04 -6.35 2.50
N ASP A 172 -18.32 -6.08 2.24
CA ASP A 172 -18.85 -4.72 2.22
C ASP A 172 -19.28 -4.22 3.61
N LYS A 173 -18.51 -4.47 4.66
CA LYS A 173 -18.84 -4.00 6.00
C LYS A 173 -18.36 -2.59 6.35
N TYR A 174 -17.59 -1.97 5.52
CA TYR A 174 -17.04 -0.65 5.81
C TYR A 174 -17.82 0.42 5.07
N THR A 175 -19.00 0.69 5.57
CA THR A 175 -19.60 2.00 5.33
C THR A 175 -18.72 3.06 5.94
N GLN A 176 -18.54 4.13 5.21
CA GLN A 176 -17.78 5.30 5.60
C GLN A 176 -18.18 5.87 6.94
#